data_317c84582df9aea051426cacc5aa7581
#
_entry.id   317c84582df9aea051426cacc5aa7581
#
_cell.length_a   1.000
_cell.length_b   1.000
_cell.length_c   1.000
_cell.angle_alpha   90.00
_cell.angle_beta   90.00
_cell.angle_gamma   90.00
#
_symmetry.space_group_name_H-M   'P 1'
#
loop_
_entity.id
_entity.type
_entity.pdbx_description
1 polymer ?
#
loop_
_entity_poly.entity_id
_entity_poly.type
_entity_poly.pdbx_seq_one_letter_code
_entity_poly.pdbx_strand_id
1 'polypeptide(L)'
;MVVPEINGDHLEILKSQQKNRKFPDSGFVAVKPNCSVQSYLVAIHALRQAGYPVKEILVNTLQALSGAGYRGLTSPDMQGTVNPLIPGEEEKTEREPLKILGTVIEGGIELDQSIKMSALCTRVPVIDGHTALVYLNFAKEIPSIEKIKEIWSTFTADPQTLSLPSAPQPPILVMAEDDRPQVKLDVNNGKGMAVTIGRLEEDKFFDIRFVALSHNTVRGAAGGAILTAELLVGKGYIKR
;
A
#
# COMPACT_ATOMS: atom_id res chain seq x y z
N MET A 1 -0.50 5.85 11.63
CA MET A 1 -0.63 4.84 10.54
C MET A 1 0.64 4.90 9.71
N VAL A 2 1.31 3.76 9.52
CA VAL A 2 2.65 3.70 8.91
C VAL A 2 2.71 2.62 7.84
N VAL A 3 3.24 2.97 6.67
CA VAL A 3 3.77 2.06 5.65
C VAL A 3 5.26 2.31 5.60
N PRO A 4 6.10 1.38 6.06
CA PRO A 4 7.52 1.61 6.27
C PRO A 4 8.29 2.17 5.06
N GLU A 5 7.87 1.78 3.84
CA GLU A 5 8.47 2.25 2.60
C GLU A 5 7.98 3.63 2.13
N ILE A 6 6.98 4.22 2.81
CA ILE A 6 6.35 5.47 2.35
C ILE A 6 6.56 6.60 3.35
N ASN A 7 6.15 6.40 4.59
CA ASN A 7 6.01 7.47 5.57
C ASN A 7 6.65 7.14 6.92
N GLY A 8 7.86 6.61 6.89
CA GLY A 8 8.66 6.37 8.10
C GLY A 8 8.97 7.64 8.92
N ASP A 9 8.87 8.83 8.31
CA ASP A 9 8.96 10.14 8.95
C ASP A 9 7.73 10.46 9.83
N HIS A 10 6.56 9.88 9.54
CA HIS A 10 5.38 10.05 10.39
C HIS A 10 5.55 9.51 11.81
N LEU A 11 6.60 8.75 12.07
CA LEU A 11 6.96 8.32 13.43
C LEU A 11 7.34 9.50 14.34
N GLU A 12 7.69 10.66 13.78
CA GLU A 12 7.98 11.88 14.56
C GLU A 12 6.80 12.34 15.42
N ILE A 13 5.55 12.03 15.00
CA ILE A 13 4.36 12.38 15.80
C ILE A 13 4.24 11.57 17.10
N LEU A 14 5.03 10.52 17.31
CA LEU A 14 4.91 9.67 18.50
C LEU A 14 5.13 10.46 19.80
N LYS A 15 6.03 11.44 19.81
CA LYS A 15 6.22 12.33 20.97
C LYS A 15 4.97 13.13 21.32
N SER A 16 4.33 13.70 20.30
CA SER A 16 3.05 14.42 20.48
C SER A 16 1.93 13.49 20.90
N GLN A 17 1.90 12.27 20.35
CA GLN A 17 0.93 11.24 20.73
C GLN A 17 1.06 10.87 22.22
N GLN A 18 2.28 10.64 22.70
CA GLN A 18 2.56 10.34 24.12
C GLN A 18 2.02 11.44 25.03
N LYS A 19 2.35 12.70 24.75
CA LYS A 19 1.90 13.86 25.51
C LYS A 19 0.37 13.98 25.51
N ASN A 20 -0.25 13.94 24.33
CA ASN A 20 -1.69 14.19 24.17
C ASN A 20 -2.56 13.06 24.76
N ARG A 21 -2.08 11.82 24.73
CA ARG A 21 -2.79 10.65 25.25
C ARG A 21 -2.35 10.23 26.65
N LYS A 22 -1.42 10.98 27.26
CA LYS A 22 -0.88 10.69 28.59
C LYS A 22 -0.35 9.26 28.71
N PHE A 23 0.25 8.75 27.65
CA PHE A 23 0.93 7.46 27.69
C PHE A 23 2.19 7.57 28.59
N PRO A 24 2.64 6.48 29.22
CA PRO A 24 3.97 6.43 29.84
C PRO A 24 5.05 6.85 28.85
N ASP A 25 6.19 7.34 29.35
CA ASP A 25 7.27 7.92 28.54
C ASP A 25 7.78 7.03 27.39
N SER A 26 7.57 5.72 27.48
CA SER A 26 7.90 4.74 26.43
C SER A 26 6.71 4.23 25.65
N GLY A 27 5.47 4.63 26.01
CA GLY A 27 4.24 4.11 25.41
C GLY A 27 3.84 4.86 24.14
N PHE A 28 3.47 4.14 23.08
CA PHE A 28 2.87 4.70 21.87
C PHE A 28 2.05 3.64 21.12
N VAL A 29 1.29 4.08 20.14
CA VAL A 29 0.54 3.22 19.24
C VAL A 29 0.93 3.54 17.80
N ALA A 30 1.49 2.56 17.11
CA ALA A 30 1.71 2.59 15.67
C ALA A 30 0.85 1.50 15.03
N VAL A 31 0.19 1.81 13.92
CA VAL A 31 -0.69 0.89 13.21
C VAL A 31 -0.34 0.87 11.73
N LYS A 32 -0.51 -0.26 11.07
CA LYS A 32 -0.49 -0.35 9.63
C LYS A 32 -1.84 0.11 9.03
N PRO A 33 -1.90 0.53 7.75
CA PRO A 33 -3.14 0.85 7.07
C PRO A 33 -3.92 -0.39 6.65
N ASN A 34 -5.05 -0.15 5.98
CA ASN A 34 -5.84 -1.16 5.29
C ASN A 34 -4.98 -2.02 4.35
N CYS A 35 -5.32 -3.31 4.25
CA CYS A 35 -4.55 -4.27 3.46
C CYS A 35 -4.60 -4.01 1.95
N SER A 36 -5.71 -3.50 1.42
CA SER A 36 -5.84 -3.21 -0.01
C SER A 36 -4.97 -2.03 -0.44
N VAL A 37 -4.85 -0.99 0.41
CA VAL A 37 -4.01 0.18 0.16
C VAL A 37 -2.55 -0.21 -0.05
N GLN A 38 -2.07 -1.23 0.64
CA GLN A 38 -0.69 -1.68 0.54
C GLN A 38 -0.36 -2.41 -0.77
N SER A 39 -1.36 -2.78 -1.59
CA SER A 39 -1.11 -3.41 -2.88
C SER A 39 -0.63 -2.43 -3.97
N TYR A 40 -0.89 -1.13 -3.82
CA TYR A 40 -0.60 -0.16 -4.90
C TYR A 40 0.08 1.14 -4.43
N LEU A 41 -0.08 1.53 -3.15
CA LEU A 41 0.32 2.88 -2.73
C LEU A 41 1.84 3.10 -2.77
N VAL A 42 2.64 2.04 -2.55
CA VAL A 42 4.11 2.15 -2.67
C VAL A 42 4.55 2.48 -4.09
N ALA A 43 3.86 1.97 -5.12
CA ALA A 43 4.13 2.29 -6.51
C ALA A 43 3.83 3.76 -6.84
N ILE A 44 2.72 4.27 -6.32
CA ILE A 44 2.35 5.68 -6.46
C ILE A 44 3.37 6.58 -5.73
N HIS A 45 3.78 6.18 -4.52
CA HIS A 45 4.78 6.91 -3.75
C HIS A 45 6.13 6.98 -4.49
N ALA A 46 6.58 5.88 -5.09
CA ALA A 46 7.82 5.86 -5.86
C ALA A 46 7.81 6.87 -7.02
N LEU A 47 6.69 7.00 -7.73
CA LEU A 47 6.53 8.00 -8.80
C LEU A 47 6.58 9.42 -8.24
N ARG A 48 5.88 9.68 -7.14
CA ARG A 48 5.88 11.00 -6.48
C ARG A 48 7.28 11.37 -5.97
N GLN A 49 7.99 10.44 -5.36
CA GLN A 49 9.37 10.64 -4.89
C GLN A 49 10.34 10.94 -6.05
N ALA A 50 10.12 10.35 -7.21
CA ALA A 50 10.88 10.61 -8.43
C ALA A 50 10.53 11.94 -9.12
N GLY A 51 9.61 12.76 -8.54
CA GLY A 51 9.26 14.08 -9.06
C GLY A 51 8.03 14.10 -9.98
N TYR A 52 7.28 13.01 -10.07
CA TYR A 52 6.04 12.90 -10.84
C TYR A 52 4.82 12.90 -9.93
N PRO A 53 4.33 14.08 -9.49
CA PRO A 53 3.20 14.17 -8.57
C PRO A 53 1.90 13.72 -9.24
N VAL A 54 1.18 12.84 -8.55
CA VAL A 54 -0.13 12.33 -8.98
C VAL A 54 -1.22 13.23 -8.41
N LYS A 55 -2.23 13.57 -9.22
CA LYS A 55 -3.37 14.42 -8.83
C LYS A 55 -4.69 13.65 -8.70
N GLU A 56 -4.88 12.58 -9.48
CA GLU A 56 -6.10 11.80 -9.49
C GLU A 56 -5.79 10.31 -9.51
N ILE A 57 -6.49 9.56 -8.69
CA ILE A 57 -6.36 8.11 -8.54
C ILE A 57 -7.76 7.50 -8.61
N LEU A 58 -7.99 6.62 -9.56
CA LEU A 58 -9.12 5.70 -9.56
C LEU A 58 -8.57 4.30 -9.27
N VAL A 59 -9.13 3.62 -8.27
CA VAL A 59 -8.73 2.26 -7.93
C VAL A 59 -9.92 1.33 -7.78
N ASN A 60 -9.90 0.21 -8.48
CA ASN A 60 -10.83 -0.88 -8.27
C ASN A 60 -10.08 -2.04 -7.60
N THR A 61 -10.57 -2.52 -6.45
CA THR A 61 -9.91 -3.61 -5.73
C THR A 61 -10.67 -4.91 -5.84
N LEU A 62 -9.95 -5.99 -6.15
CA LEU A 62 -10.43 -7.36 -6.15
C LEU A 62 -9.86 -8.02 -4.89
N GLN A 63 -10.67 -8.08 -3.83
CA GLN A 63 -10.19 -8.48 -2.50
C GLN A 63 -10.46 -9.95 -2.23
N ALA A 64 -9.44 -10.64 -1.74
CA ALA A 64 -9.45 -12.05 -1.39
C ALA A 64 -10.34 -12.33 -0.17
N LEU A 65 -10.83 -13.57 -0.07
CA LEU A 65 -11.70 -14.06 1.01
C LEU A 65 -11.07 -13.92 2.40
N SER A 66 -9.76 -14.18 2.52
CA SER A 66 -9.03 -14.04 3.78
C SER A 66 -9.09 -12.63 4.39
N GLY A 67 -9.31 -11.59 3.56
CA GLY A 67 -9.52 -10.23 4.01
C GLY A 67 -10.80 -10.00 4.83
N ALA A 68 -11.79 -10.91 4.73
CA ALA A 68 -13.02 -10.83 5.50
C ALA A 68 -12.89 -11.39 6.94
N GLY A 69 -11.75 -11.95 7.31
CA GLY A 69 -11.50 -12.55 8.61
C GLY A 69 -12.16 -13.92 8.81
N TYR A 70 -12.19 -14.36 10.07
CA TYR A 70 -12.52 -15.75 10.45
C TYR A 70 -13.81 -16.32 9.85
N ARG A 71 -14.90 -15.55 9.79
CA ARG A 71 -16.16 -16.05 9.24
C ARG A 71 -16.29 -15.91 7.71
N GLY A 72 -15.51 -15.06 7.09
CA GLY A 72 -15.57 -14.80 5.65
C GLY A 72 -14.92 -15.88 4.79
N LEU A 73 -13.93 -16.60 5.34
CA LEU A 73 -13.17 -17.63 4.62
C LEU A 73 -13.96 -18.90 4.33
N THR A 74 -14.97 -19.20 5.14
CA THR A 74 -15.69 -20.48 5.13
C THR A 74 -17.06 -20.40 4.47
N SER A 75 -17.41 -19.28 3.86
CA SER A 75 -18.71 -19.11 3.24
C SER A 75 -18.78 -19.82 1.87
N PRO A 76 -19.54 -20.92 1.75
CA PRO A 76 -19.83 -21.53 0.45
C PRO A 76 -20.48 -20.54 -0.52
N ASP A 77 -21.15 -19.50 0.00
CA ASP A 77 -21.86 -18.48 -0.76
C ASP A 77 -20.93 -17.58 -1.58
N MET A 78 -19.62 -17.58 -1.27
CA MET A 78 -18.62 -16.81 -2.03
C MET A 78 -18.06 -17.57 -3.25
N GLN A 79 -18.29 -18.87 -3.38
CA GLN A 79 -17.84 -19.61 -4.54
C GLN A 79 -18.68 -19.25 -5.78
N GLY A 80 -17.99 -18.90 -6.88
CA GLY A 80 -18.64 -18.57 -8.14
C GLY A 80 -19.35 -17.21 -8.18
N THR A 81 -19.12 -16.34 -7.18
CA THR A 81 -19.71 -15.00 -7.14
C THR A 81 -18.68 -13.91 -6.94
N VAL A 82 -19.02 -12.68 -7.32
CA VAL A 82 -18.32 -11.45 -6.98
C VAL A 82 -19.25 -10.61 -6.11
N ASN A 83 -18.86 -10.34 -4.88
CA ASN A 83 -19.62 -9.43 -4.04
C ASN A 83 -19.21 -7.97 -4.33
N PRO A 84 -20.10 -7.13 -4.84
CA PRO A 84 -19.77 -5.77 -5.24
C PRO A 84 -19.65 -4.78 -4.07
N LEU A 85 -19.92 -5.21 -2.84
CA LEU A 85 -19.91 -4.35 -1.66
C LEU A 85 -19.09 -4.96 -0.53
N ILE A 86 -18.10 -4.21 -0.04
CA ILE A 86 -17.41 -4.47 1.21
C ILE A 86 -17.67 -3.26 2.12
N PRO A 87 -18.52 -3.38 3.15
CA PRO A 87 -18.96 -2.23 3.94
C PRO A 87 -17.79 -1.42 4.53
N GLY A 88 -17.78 -0.10 4.27
CA GLY A 88 -16.78 0.85 4.78
C GLY A 88 -15.38 0.71 4.19
N GLU A 89 -15.20 -0.13 3.17
CA GLU A 89 -13.87 -0.37 2.59
C GLU A 89 -13.47 0.74 1.62
N GLU A 90 -14.40 1.27 0.86
CA GLU A 90 -14.16 2.36 -0.09
C GLU A 90 -13.73 3.63 0.64
N GLU A 91 -14.44 4.01 1.72
CA GLU A 91 -14.06 5.17 2.54
C GLU A 91 -12.63 5.06 3.08
N LYS A 92 -12.22 3.88 3.55
CA LYS A 92 -10.83 3.65 4.00
C LYS A 92 -9.85 3.74 2.85
N THR A 93 -10.18 3.13 1.71
CA THR A 93 -9.32 3.09 0.52
C THR A 93 -9.11 4.49 -0.06
N GLU A 94 -10.08 5.37 0.06
CA GLU A 94 -9.98 6.77 -0.39
C GLU A 94 -9.25 7.65 0.63
N ARG A 95 -9.47 7.45 1.94
CA ARG A 95 -8.99 8.36 2.97
C ARG A 95 -7.61 8.01 3.52
N GLU A 96 -7.29 6.73 3.67
CA GLU A 96 -6.01 6.31 4.27
C GLU A 96 -4.79 6.72 3.42
N PRO A 97 -4.81 6.62 2.07
CA PRO A 97 -3.72 7.10 1.23
C PRO A 97 -3.42 8.59 1.43
N LEU A 98 -4.45 9.43 1.55
CA LEU A 98 -4.27 10.87 1.76
C LEU A 98 -3.56 11.17 3.08
N LYS A 99 -3.80 10.34 4.11
CA LYS A 99 -3.10 10.44 5.39
C LYS A 99 -1.67 9.91 5.31
N ILE A 100 -1.45 8.80 4.62
CA ILE A 100 -0.13 8.18 4.47
C ILE A 100 0.80 9.07 3.65
N LEU A 101 0.27 9.71 2.62
CA LEU A 101 1.01 10.64 1.75
C LEU A 101 0.99 12.09 2.28
N GLY A 102 0.35 12.33 3.40
CA GLY A 102 0.23 13.63 4.04
C GLY A 102 1.53 14.11 4.69
N THR A 103 1.46 15.24 5.36
CA THR A 103 2.63 15.89 5.96
C THR A 103 2.50 15.93 7.49
N VAL A 104 3.59 15.66 8.19
CA VAL A 104 3.65 15.83 9.65
C VAL A 104 3.57 17.31 9.99
N ILE A 105 2.62 17.66 10.86
CA ILE A 105 2.43 18.98 11.42
C ILE A 105 2.48 18.91 12.95
N GLU A 106 2.50 20.07 13.60
CA GLU A 106 2.45 20.12 15.07
C GLU A 106 1.18 19.40 15.58
N GLY A 107 1.40 18.32 16.32
CA GLY A 107 0.32 17.54 16.95
C GLY A 107 -0.44 16.56 16.05
N GLY A 108 -0.08 16.41 14.76
CA GLY A 108 -0.81 15.52 13.86
C GLY A 108 -0.22 15.30 12.48
N ILE A 109 -1.08 14.85 11.59
CA ILE A 109 -0.77 14.68 10.16
C ILE A 109 -1.85 15.42 9.37
N GLU A 110 -1.44 16.36 8.55
CA GLU A 110 -2.28 17.00 7.55
C GLU A 110 -2.45 16.06 6.35
N LEU A 111 -3.70 15.88 5.93
CA LEU A 111 -4.01 15.03 4.76
C LEU A 111 -3.52 15.70 3.48
N ASP A 112 -3.01 14.92 2.54
CA ASP A 112 -2.66 15.42 1.21
C ASP A 112 -3.92 15.77 0.41
N GLN A 113 -4.25 17.06 0.35
CA GLN A 113 -5.42 17.61 -0.38
C GLN A 113 -5.14 17.77 -1.88
N SER A 114 -3.92 17.54 -2.34
CA SER A 114 -3.56 17.64 -3.77
C SER A 114 -4.04 16.47 -4.60
N ILE A 115 -4.44 15.37 -3.95
CA ILE A 115 -4.88 14.13 -4.59
C ILE A 115 -6.39 13.99 -4.47
N LYS A 116 -7.06 13.77 -5.60
CA LYS A 116 -8.43 13.26 -5.64
C LYS A 116 -8.41 11.75 -5.82
N MET A 117 -9.20 11.05 -5.03
CA MET A 117 -9.23 9.60 -5.05
C MET A 117 -10.66 9.07 -5.09
N SER A 118 -10.90 8.05 -5.92
CA SER A 118 -12.14 7.30 -5.95
C SER A 118 -11.84 5.81 -5.94
N ALA A 119 -12.62 5.04 -5.20
CA ALA A 119 -12.44 3.60 -5.04
C ALA A 119 -13.73 2.83 -5.27
N LEU A 120 -13.62 1.64 -5.87
CA LEU A 120 -14.65 0.61 -5.86
C LEU A 120 -14.04 -0.69 -5.34
N CYS A 121 -14.62 -1.25 -4.28
CA CYS A 121 -14.05 -2.40 -3.57
C CYS A 121 -14.96 -3.61 -3.67
N THR A 122 -14.47 -4.68 -4.31
CA THR A 122 -15.22 -5.92 -4.51
C THR A 122 -14.55 -7.10 -3.81
N ARG A 123 -15.34 -8.08 -3.36
CA ARG A 123 -14.85 -9.36 -2.87
C ARG A 123 -14.93 -10.40 -3.97
N VAL A 124 -13.83 -11.10 -4.20
CA VAL A 124 -13.72 -12.16 -5.24
C VAL A 124 -13.38 -13.51 -4.61
N PRO A 125 -13.72 -14.64 -5.28
CA PRO A 125 -13.49 -15.99 -4.74
C PRO A 125 -12.02 -16.43 -4.88
N VAL A 126 -11.11 -15.61 -4.37
CA VAL A 126 -9.67 -15.84 -4.26
C VAL A 126 -9.31 -15.99 -2.79
N ILE A 127 -8.48 -16.95 -2.44
CA ILE A 127 -8.16 -17.24 -1.02
C ILE A 127 -7.36 -16.11 -0.42
N ASP A 128 -6.17 -15.82 -0.95
CA ASP A 128 -5.26 -14.77 -0.53
C ASP A 128 -4.85 -13.89 -1.71
N GLY A 129 -4.42 -12.66 -1.44
CA GLY A 129 -3.95 -11.71 -2.43
C GLY A 129 -5.00 -10.69 -2.85
N HIS A 130 -4.73 -9.42 -2.59
CA HIS A 130 -5.55 -8.30 -3.07
C HIS A 130 -4.95 -7.75 -4.36
N THR A 131 -5.76 -7.74 -5.40
CA THR A 131 -5.42 -7.14 -6.68
C THR A 131 -6.06 -5.76 -6.78
N ALA A 132 -5.29 -4.77 -7.22
CA ALA A 132 -5.77 -3.41 -7.49
C ALA A 132 -5.62 -3.09 -8.97
N LEU A 133 -6.69 -2.62 -9.59
CA LEU A 133 -6.70 -2.04 -10.93
C LEU A 133 -6.61 -0.53 -10.74
N VAL A 134 -5.49 0.07 -11.11
CA VAL A 134 -5.15 1.46 -10.78
C VAL A 134 -5.06 2.30 -12.04
N TYR A 135 -5.67 3.47 -11.98
CA TYR A 135 -5.64 4.48 -13.04
C TYR A 135 -5.17 5.79 -12.44
N LEU A 136 -4.22 6.46 -13.10
CA LEU A 136 -3.59 7.68 -12.57
C LEU A 136 -3.61 8.81 -13.58
N ASN A 137 -3.83 10.04 -13.07
CA ASN A 137 -3.48 11.29 -13.73
C ASN A 137 -2.39 12.01 -12.95
N PHE A 138 -1.36 12.46 -13.67
CA PHE A 138 -0.28 13.27 -13.10
C PHE A 138 -0.66 14.74 -13.03
N ALA A 139 -0.11 15.45 -12.07
CA ALA A 139 -0.37 16.89 -11.90
C ALA A 139 0.47 17.76 -12.83
N LYS A 140 1.56 17.22 -13.37
CA LYS A 140 2.53 17.92 -14.22
C LYS A 140 2.92 17.01 -15.38
N GLU A 141 4.21 16.82 -15.60
CA GLU A 141 4.77 15.97 -16.63
C GLU A 141 4.34 14.51 -16.45
N ILE A 142 4.00 13.86 -17.58
CA ILE A 142 3.67 12.44 -17.61
C ILE A 142 4.96 11.68 -17.96
N PRO A 143 5.46 10.79 -17.07
CA PRO A 143 6.63 9.98 -17.38
C PRO A 143 6.31 8.92 -18.45
N SER A 144 7.28 8.58 -19.30
CA SER A 144 7.12 7.47 -20.23
C SER A 144 6.96 6.14 -19.50
N ILE A 145 6.37 5.15 -20.16
CA ILE A 145 6.21 3.79 -19.62
C ILE A 145 7.55 3.20 -19.18
N GLU A 146 8.60 3.39 -19.95
CA GLU A 146 9.96 2.93 -19.64
C GLU A 146 10.48 3.63 -18.38
N LYS A 147 10.25 4.94 -18.26
CA LYS A 147 10.66 5.71 -17.08
C LYS A 147 9.94 5.25 -15.82
N ILE A 148 8.65 4.94 -15.90
CA ILE A 148 7.88 4.39 -14.79
C ILE A 148 8.44 3.02 -14.36
N LYS A 149 8.72 2.13 -15.32
CA LYS A 149 9.33 0.82 -15.04
C LYS A 149 10.70 0.96 -14.37
N GLU A 150 11.52 1.89 -14.84
CA GLU A 150 12.82 2.20 -14.23
C GLU A 150 12.65 2.66 -12.78
N ILE A 151 11.76 3.63 -12.52
CA ILE A 151 11.49 4.15 -11.17
C ILE A 151 11.06 3.02 -10.24
N TRP A 152 10.12 2.17 -10.65
CA TRP A 152 9.64 1.08 -9.81
C TRP A 152 10.69 0.01 -9.55
N SER A 153 11.48 -0.37 -10.57
CA SER A 153 12.49 -1.42 -10.44
C SER A 153 13.71 -0.99 -9.62
N THR A 154 13.97 0.32 -9.52
CA THR A 154 15.10 0.88 -8.76
C THR A 154 14.66 1.48 -7.42
N PHE A 155 13.37 1.47 -7.11
CA PHE A 155 12.85 2.05 -5.88
C PHE A 155 13.40 1.36 -4.63
N THR A 156 13.87 2.17 -3.70
CA THR A 156 14.31 1.75 -2.36
C THR A 156 13.84 2.77 -1.32
N ALA A 157 13.67 2.32 -0.08
CA ALA A 157 13.22 3.16 1.01
C ALA A 157 13.94 2.77 2.32
N ASP A 158 13.58 3.40 3.43
CA ASP A 158 14.19 3.12 4.75
C ASP A 158 14.31 1.63 5.09
N PRO A 159 13.29 0.77 4.88
CA PRO A 159 13.41 -0.65 5.20
C PRO A 159 14.53 -1.37 4.46
N GLN A 160 14.72 -1.06 3.18
CA GLN A 160 15.78 -1.64 2.35
C GLN A 160 17.15 -1.07 2.74
N THR A 161 17.25 0.25 2.95
CA THR A 161 18.48 0.93 3.35
C THR A 161 18.97 0.46 4.72
N LEU A 162 18.04 0.25 5.66
CA LEU A 162 18.35 -0.26 7.00
C LEU A 162 18.51 -1.80 7.03
N SER A 163 18.34 -2.47 5.89
CA SER A 163 18.41 -3.93 5.78
C SER A 163 17.52 -4.63 6.82
N LEU A 164 16.28 -4.15 6.97
CA LEU A 164 15.36 -4.73 7.95
C LEU A 164 15.01 -6.17 7.56
N PRO A 165 14.92 -7.11 8.53
CA PRO A 165 14.79 -8.55 8.26
C PRO A 165 13.56 -8.92 7.39
N SER A 166 12.43 -8.22 7.56
CA SER A 166 11.20 -8.48 6.81
C SER A 166 11.06 -7.60 5.55
N ALA A 167 12.03 -6.74 5.26
CA ALA A 167 11.97 -5.87 4.10
C ALA A 167 12.17 -6.66 2.80
N PRO A 168 11.23 -6.58 1.84
CA PRO A 168 11.43 -7.22 0.54
C PRO A 168 12.50 -6.50 -0.26
N GLN A 169 13.27 -7.27 -1.03
CA GLN A 169 14.29 -6.71 -1.94
C GLN A 169 14.17 -7.37 -3.31
N PRO A 170 13.69 -6.62 -4.31
CA PRO A 170 13.18 -5.24 -4.25
C PRO A 170 11.76 -5.17 -3.63
N PRO A 171 11.30 -3.98 -3.18
CA PRO A 171 9.94 -3.80 -2.65
C PRO A 171 8.86 -3.83 -3.73
N ILE A 172 9.20 -3.48 -4.95
CA ILE A 172 8.33 -3.49 -6.13
C ILE A 172 8.93 -4.42 -7.18
N LEU A 173 8.13 -5.37 -7.65
CA LEU A 173 8.47 -6.27 -8.75
C LEU A 173 7.62 -5.91 -9.96
N VAL A 174 8.27 -5.57 -11.08
CA VAL A 174 7.61 -5.25 -12.34
C VAL A 174 7.64 -6.47 -13.26
N MET A 175 6.46 -6.96 -13.63
CA MET A 175 6.31 -8.11 -14.53
C MET A 175 6.34 -7.65 -15.99
N ALA A 176 6.97 -8.44 -16.82
CA ALA A 176 7.06 -8.18 -18.26
C ALA A 176 5.93 -8.88 -19.04
N GLU A 177 5.38 -9.94 -18.48
CA GLU A 177 4.34 -10.74 -19.12
C GLU A 177 2.98 -10.02 -19.08
N ASP A 178 2.25 -10.08 -20.18
CA ASP A 178 0.97 -9.36 -20.37
C ASP A 178 -0.16 -9.89 -19.47
N ASP A 179 -0.06 -11.13 -18.98
CA ASP A 179 -1.06 -11.77 -18.11
C ASP A 179 -0.70 -11.74 -16.63
N ARG A 180 0.33 -10.99 -16.23
CA ARG A 180 0.79 -10.84 -14.83
C ARG A 180 0.52 -9.45 -14.28
N PRO A 181 0.32 -9.29 -12.96
CA PRO A 181 0.40 -10.32 -11.92
C PRO A 181 -0.84 -11.20 -11.84
N GLN A 182 -0.61 -12.46 -11.49
CA GLN A 182 -1.66 -13.44 -11.16
C GLN A 182 -1.53 -13.87 -9.71
N VAL A 183 -2.63 -13.88 -8.97
CA VAL A 183 -2.62 -14.21 -7.54
C VAL A 183 -1.92 -15.55 -7.28
N LYS A 184 -2.29 -16.60 -8.03
CA LYS A 184 -1.74 -17.96 -7.85
C LYS A 184 -0.22 -18.04 -8.02
N LEU A 185 0.34 -17.18 -8.85
CA LEU A 185 1.76 -17.22 -9.21
C LEU A 185 2.59 -16.22 -8.40
N ASP A 186 1.99 -15.05 -8.05
CA ASP A 186 2.73 -13.87 -7.61
C ASP A 186 2.48 -13.45 -6.17
N VAL A 187 1.44 -13.95 -5.53
CA VAL A 187 1.05 -13.51 -4.18
C VAL A 187 2.18 -13.67 -3.16
N ASN A 188 3.05 -14.67 -3.34
CA ASN A 188 4.16 -14.97 -2.45
C ASN A 188 5.49 -14.32 -2.85
N ASN A 189 5.52 -13.46 -3.85
CA ASN A 189 6.72 -12.75 -4.25
C ASN A 189 7.31 -11.96 -3.07
N GLY A 190 8.65 -11.99 -2.93
CA GLY A 190 9.32 -11.40 -1.77
C GLY A 190 8.85 -12.00 -0.43
N LYS A 191 8.53 -13.30 -0.38
CA LYS A 191 7.93 -13.99 0.77
C LYS A 191 6.58 -13.36 1.19
N GLY A 192 5.78 -12.90 0.24
CA GLY A 192 4.52 -12.20 0.44
C GLY A 192 4.64 -10.74 0.88
N MET A 193 5.85 -10.18 0.89
CA MET A 193 6.11 -8.80 1.31
C MET A 193 6.31 -7.84 0.13
N ALA A 194 6.64 -8.31 -1.08
CA ALA A 194 6.76 -7.46 -2.25
C ALA A 194 5.38 -7.06 -2.81
N VAL A 195 5.35 -5.92 -3.49
CA VAL A 195 4.24 -5.52 -4.38
C VAL A 195 4.62 -5.91 -5.80
N THR A 196 3.77 -6.69 -6.45
CA THR A 196 3.97 -7.10 -7.84
C THR A 196 3.09 -6.28 -8.77
N ILE A 197 3.69 -5.68 -9.78
CA ILE A 197 3.01 -4.80 -10.74
C ILE A 197 3.19 -5.34 -12.15
N GLY A 198 2.14 -5.26 -12.94
CA GLY A 198 2.18 -5.55 -14.37
C GLY A 198 1.09 -4.81 -15.12
N ARG A 199 0.96 -5.08 -16.40
CA ARG A 199 -0.01 -4.43 -17.28
C ARG A 199 0.03 -2.90 -17.19
N LEU A 200 1.25 -2.34 -17.11
CA LEU A 200 1.44 -0.90 -17.18
C LEU A 200 1.27 -0.44 -18.63
N GLU A 201 0.29 0.39 -18.86
CA GLU A 201 -0.13 0.86 -20.18
C GLU A 201 -0.57 2.33 -20.11
N GLU A 202 -0.46 3.06 -21.22
CA GLU A 202 -1.18 4.32 -21.42
C GLU A 202 -2.69 4.05 -21.39
N ASP A 203 -3.48 5.01 -20.91
CA ASP A 203 -4.93 4.87 -20.86
C ASP A 203 -5.61 5.95 -21.72
N LYS A 204 -6.87 5.72 -22.10
CA LYS A 204 -7.63 6.64 -22.95
C LYS A 204 -8.25 7.83 -22.20
N PHE A 205 -8.50 7.66 -20.91
CA PHE A 205 -9.16 8.65 -20.04
C PHE A 205 -8.24 9.15 -18.94
N PHE A 206 -7.30 8.30 -18.51
CA PHE A 206 -6.23 8.62 -17.57
C PHE A 206 -4.90 8.65 -18.29
N ASP A 207 -3.88 9.16 -17.65
CA ASP A 207 -2.54 9.16 -18.25
C ASP A 207 -1.98 7.74 -18.36
N ILE A 208 -2.14 6.94 -17.29
CA ILE A 208 -1.71 5.55 -17.25
C ILE A 208 -2.67 4.67 -16.46
N ARG A 209 -2.57 3.35 -16.71
CA ARG A 209 -3.19 2.31 -15.88
C ARG A 209 -2.22 1.16 -15.63
N PHE A 210 -2.41 0.45 -14.53
CA PHE A 210 -1.65 -0.75 -14.20
C PHE A 210 -2.40 -1.68 -13.25
N VAL A 211 -1.93 -2.92 -13.13
CA VAL A 211 -2.42 -3.89 -12.15
C VAL A 211 -1.37 -4.11 -11.08
N ALA A 212 -1.77 -4.03 -9.83
CA ALA A 212 -0.91 -4.29 -8.68
C ALA A 212 -1.48 -5.41 -7.80
N LEU A 213 -0.59 -6.20 -7.20
CA LEU A 213 -0.94 -7.33 -6.33
C LEU A 213 -0.05 -7.32 -5.09
N SER A 214 -0.64 -7.59 -3.93
CA SER A 214 0.10 -7.92 -2.71
C SER A 214 -0.61 -8.97 -1.87
N HIS A 215 0.13 -9.64 -0.98
CA HIS A 215 -0.41 -10.59 -0.03
C HIS A 215 -1.10 -9.86 1.13
N ASN A 216 -2.42 -9.92 1.18
CA ASN A 216 -3.23 -9.16 2.14
C ASN A 216 -3.04 -9.58 3.60
N THR A 217 -2.71 -10.84 3.88
CA THR A 217 -2.50 -11.34 5.25
C THR A 217 -1.04 -11.29 5.70
N VAL A 218 -0.08 -11.19 4.75
CA VAL A 218 1.34 -11.00 5.05
C VAL A 218 1.68 -9.51 4.98
N ARG A 219 1.94 -8.94 3.80
CA ARG A 219 2.24 -7.50 3.66
C ARG A 219 1.11 -6.64 4.22
N GLY A 220 -0.12 -6.96 3.87
CA GLY A 220 -1.32 -6.22 4.29
C GLY A 220 -1.70 -6.39 5.77
N ALA A 221 -1.09 -7.33 6.51
CA ALA A 221 -1.43 -7.61 7.90
C ALA A 221 -0.19 -7.88 8.77
N ALA A 222 0.09 -9.15 9.09
CA ALA A 222 1.09 -9.53 10.07
C ALA A 222 2.51 -9.09 9.68
N GLY A 223 2.93 -9.38 8.45
CA GLY A 223 4.26 -9.01 7.96
C GLY A 223 4.49 -7.50 7.92
N GLY A 224 3.48 -6.73 7.47
CA GLY A 224 3.55 -5.26 7.50
C GLY A 224 3.63 -4.69 8.93
N ALA A 225 2.96 -5.32 9.90
CA ALA A 225 3.08 -4.92 11.30
C ALA A 225 4.47 -5.23 11.87
N ILE A 226 5.04 -6.40 11.52
CA ILE A 226 6.42 -6.78 11.90
C ILE A 226 7.42 -5.80 11.29
N LEU A 227 7.32 -5.51 9.99
CA LEU A 227 8.20 -4.55 9.33
C LEU A 227 8.11 -3.14 9.97
N THR A 228 6.91 -2.73 10.40
CA THR A 228 6.74 -1.47 11.15
C THR A 228 7.46 -1.52 12.50
N ALA A 229 7.40 -2.65 13.22
CA ALA A 229 8.12 -2.83 14.47
C ALA A 229 9.64 -2.83 14.25
N GLU A 230 10.13 -3.49 13.21
CA GLU A 230 11.55 -3.47 12.81
C GLU A 230 12.02 -2.05 12.48
N LEU A 231 11.20 -1.26 11.76
CA LEU A 231 11.49 0.15 11.48
C LEU A 231 11.59 0.98 12.76
N LEU A 232 10.68 0.78 13.71
CA LEU A 232 10.70 1.45 15.02
C LEU A 232 11.98 1.13 15.81
N VAL A 233 12.44 -0.10 15.77
CA VAL A 233 13.74 -0.50 16.36
C VAL A 233 14.90 0.13 15.58
N GLY A 234 14.90 0.02 14.25
CA GLY A 234 15.95 0.57 13.39
C GLY A 234 16.11 2.08 13.50
N LYS A 235 15.03 2.81 13.73
CA LYS A 235 15.02 4.26 13.97
C LYS A 235 15.18 4.66 15.45
N GLY A 236 15.36 3.70 16.37
CA GLY A 236 15.62 3.95 17.79
C GLY A 236 14.42 4.38 18.64
N TYR A 237 13.20 4.21 18.15
CA TYR A 237 11.97 4.45 18.92
C TYR A 237 11.71 3.36 19.96
N ILE A 238 12.16 2.14 19.69
CA ILE A 238 12.13 1.00 20.61
C ILE A 238 13.57 0.65 20.94
N LYS A 239 13.90 0.66 22.22
CA LYS A 239 15.20 0.18 22.72
C LYS A 239 15.16 -1.33 22.88
N ARG A 240 16.23 -2.00 22.48
CA ARG A 240 16.45 -3.42 22.76
C ARG A 240 16.76 -3.64 24.23
#